data_535ea0cec2f3e5ed2d08ffb41e4f9a40
#
_entry.id   535ea0cec2f3e5ed2d08ffb41e4f9a40
#
_cell.length_a   1.000
_cell.length_b   1.000
_cell.length_c   1.000
_cell.angle_alpha   90.00
_cell.angle_beta   90.00
_cell.angle_gamma   90.00
#
_symmetry.space_group_name_H-M   'P 1'
#
loop_
_entity.id
_entity.type
_entity.pdbx_description
1 polymer ?
#
loop_
_entity_poly.entity_id
_entity_poly.type
_entity_poly.pdbx_seq_one_letter_code
_entity_poly.pdbx_strand_id
1 'polypeptide(L)'
;MLQNTFTWLDEHYDKIAVEEAIQGDPAVPWTILRLPMVYGPGDPLHRFFPLLKRATDGRSSILLSEDLAGWRGPRGYVENVAHAIAVVATSDQAAGRIYNICEEPSLSELAWQSKIAKQMNWHGKFVVLPRGQTPKHLLQPGNAAQHVVASSERIRTELGYEDLVEIEETIRRTIAWEQQNPPSALNPQQFDYGAEDAALANVP
;
A
#
# COMPACT_ATOMS: atom_id res chain seq x y z
N MET A 1 -22.11 2.56 3.20
CA MET A 1 -21.38 3.06 4.37
C MET A 1 -20.07 2.30 4.46
N LEU A 2 -18.94 2.97 4.31
CA LEU A 2 -17.63 2.38 4.64
C LEU A 2 -17.62 2.25 6.17
N GLN A 3 -17.64 1.03 6.68
CA GLN A 3 -17.35 0.81 8.09
C GLN A 3 -15.95 1.33 8.36
N ASN A 4 -15.80 2.13 9.42
CA ASN A 4 -14.52 2.69 9.84
C ASN A 4 -13.48 1.57 9.99
N THR A 5 -12.63 1.42 9.00
CA THR A 5 -11.54 0.43 9.00
C THR A 5 -10.45 0.83 10.00
N PHE A 6 -10.44 2.09 10.39
CA PHE A 6 -9.48 2.65 11.34
C PHE A 6 -10.23 3.25 12.54
N THR A 7 -9.87 2.85 13.73
CA THR A 7 -10.50 3.31 14.99
C THR A 7 -10.32 4.80 15.27
N TRP A 8 -9.42 5.47 14.56
CA TRP A 8 -9.15 6.91 14.66
C TRP A 8 -9.93 7.74 13.62
N LEU A 9 -10.65 7.09 12.68
CA LEU A 9 -11.55 7.77 11.76
C LEU A 9 -12.96 7.80 12.38
N ASP A 10 -13.48 8.98 12.62
CA ASP A 10 -14.87 9.16 13.03
C ASP A 10 -15.80 9.28 11.79
N GLU A 11 -17.10 9.36 12.06
CA GLU A 11 -18.14 9.48 11.02
C GLU A 11 -18.10 10.82 10.28
N HIS A 12 -17.39 11.82 10.83
CA HIS A 12 -17.25 13.16 10.25
C HIS A 12 -15.94 13.33 9.46
N TYR A 13 -15.11 12.28 9.39
CA TYR A 13 -13.86 12.36 8.66
C TYR A 13 -14.10 12.45 7.15
N ASP A 14 -13.98 13.65 6.62
CA ASP A 14 -14.17 13.97 5.20
C ASP A 14 -12.98 14.76 4.66
N LYS A 15 -12.13 14.08 3.89
CA LYS A 15 -10.96 14.71 3.24
C LYS A 15 -11.37 15.73 2.19
N ILE A 16 -12.51 15.55 1.54
CA ILE A 16 -12.99 16.47 0.50
C ILE A 16 -13.35 17.80 1.14
N ALA A 17 -14.12 17.76 2.24
CA ALA A 17 -14.46 18.97 2.98
C ALA A 17 -13.23 19.73 3.50
N VAL A 18 -12.17 19.00 3.92
CA VAL A 18 -10.89 19.62 4.31
C VAL A 18 -10.21 20.30 3.13
N GLU A 19 -10.14 19.63 1.98
CA GLU A 19 -9.56 20.21 0.77
C GLU A 19 -10.34 21.46 0.31
N GLU A 20 -11.68 21.43 0.32
CA GLU A 20 -12.55 22.56 -0.03
C GLU A 20 -12.36 23.74 0.93
N ALA A 21 -12.26 23.49 2.23
CA ALA A 21 -12.01 24.53 3.23
C ALA A 21 -10.67 25.24 3.00
N ILE A 22 -9.61 24.48 2.67
CA ILE A 22 -8.29 25.04 2.37
C ILE A 22 -8.32 25.87 1.10
N GLN A 23 -8.99 25.39 0.03
CA GLN A 23 -9.10 26.09 -1.24
C GLN A 23 -9.95 27.36 -1.15
N GLY A 24 -10.88 27.42 -0.22
CA GLY A 24 -11.80 28.54 -0.01
C GLY A 24 -11.15 29.78 0.64
N ASP A 25 -9.95 29.69 1.19
CA ASP A 25 -9.27 30.82 1.81
C ASP A 25 -8.25 31.47 0.83
N PRO A 26 -8.60 32.63 0.23
CA PRO A 26 -7.72 33.31 -0.73
C PRO A 26 -6.50 33.98 -0.08
N ALA A 27 -6.46 34.09 1.24
CA ALA A 27 -5.37 34.74 1.97
C ALA A 27 -4.17 33.81 2.21
N VAL A 28 -4.36 32.51 2.06
CA VAL A 28 -3.34 31.49 2.36
C VAL A 28 -2.89 30.80 1.07
N PRO A 29 -1.61 30.91 0.68
CA PRO A 29 -1.09 30.06 -0.40
C PRO A 29 -1.14 28.60 0.06
N TRP A 30 -1.78 27.73 -0.73
CA TRP A 30 -1.97 26.35 -0.38
C TRP A 30 -1.46 25.41 -1.49
N THR A 31 -1.08 24.22 -1.09
CA THR A 31 -0.86 23.07 -1.98
C THR A 31 -1.38 21.82 -1.30
N ILE A 32 -2.10 20.99 -2.02
CA ILE A 32 -2.66 19.74 -1.51
C ILE A 32 -1.88 18.57 -2.10
N LEU A 33 -1.33 17.73 -1.24
CA LEU A 33 -0.70 16.47 -1.62
C LEU A 33 -1.59 15.29 -1.22
N ARG A 34 -2.07 14.56 -2.20
CA ARG A 34 -2.80 13.31 -1.98
C ARG A 34 -1.79 12.16 -1.97
N LEU A 35 -1.43 11.74 -0.77
CA LEU A 35 -0.40 10.74 -0.56
C LEU A 35 -0.94 9.32 -0.78
N PRO A 36 -0.08 8.39 -1.25
CA PRO A 36 -0.43 6.99 -1.46
C PRO A 36 -0.43 6.20 -0.14
N MET A 37 -0.58 4.88 -0.24
CA MET A 37 -0.19 3.96 0.83
C MET A 37 1.34 4.00 0.96
N VAL A 38 1.82 4.78 1.94
CA VAL A 38 3.26 4.94 2.18
C VAL A 38 3.80 3.69 2.84
N TYR A 39 4.89 3.15 2.29
CA TYR A 39 5.59 1.99 2.82
C TYR A 39 7.09 2.29 2.97
N GLY A 40 7.80 1.45 3.68
CA GLY A 40 9.24 1.62 3.91
C GLY A 40 9.62 1.55 5.37
N PRO A 41 10.88 1.86 5.71
CA PRO A 41 11.33 1.97 7.10
C PRO A 41 10.42 2.90 7.91
N GLY A 42 9.95 2.40 9.06
CA GLY A 42 9.03 3.13 9.92
C GLY A 42 7.55 2.98 9.59
N ASP A 43 7.15 2.09 8.67
CA ASP A 43 5.74 1.82 8.38
C ASP A 43 5.02 1.24 9.62
N PRO A 44 4.12 2.00 10.29
CA PRO A 44 3.45 1.55 11.50
C PRO A 44 2.45 0.41 11.25
N LEU A 45 2.07 0.19 9.98
CA LEU A 45 1.15 -0.88 9.59
C LEU A 45 1.85 -2.15 9.17
N HIS A 46 3.19 -2.14 9.12
CA HIS A 46 4.00 -3.31 8.75
C HIS A 46 3.47 -4.04 7.50
N ARG A 47 3.22 -3.29 6.42
CA ARG A 47 2.53 -3.81 5.22
C ARG A 47 3.23 -4.98 4.53
N PHE A 48 4.55 -5.12 4.69
CA PHE A 48 5.30 -6.24 4.14
C PHE A 48 5.30 -7.46 5.06
N PHE A 49 5.10 -7.25 6.35
CA PHE A 49 5.25 -8.29 7.37
C PHE A 49 4.37 -9.53 7.13
N PRO A 50 3.09 -9.43 6.70
CA PRO A 50 2.27 -10.63 6.48
C PRO A 50 2.83 -11.59 5.43
N LEU A 51 3.47 -11.06 4.38
CA LEU A 51 4.13 -11.86 3.36
C LEU A 51 5.47 -12.42 3.90
N LEU A 52 6.29 -11.55 4.52
CA LEU A 52 7.58 -11.93 5.07
C LEU A 52 7.42 -13.07 6.09
N LYS A 53 6.45 -12.93 7.00
CA LYS A 53 6.21 -13.95 8.03
C LYS A 53 5.85 -15.30 7.41
N ARG A 54 4.92 -15.34 6.45
CA ARG A 54 4.57 -16.61 5.79
C ARG A 54 5.78 -17.26 5.12
N ALA A 55 6.57 -16.47 4.40
CA ALA A 55 7.78 -16.96 3.76
C ALA A 55 8.81 -17.50 4.79
N THR A 56 9.02 -16.78 5.90
CA THR A 56 9.94 -17.16 6.97
C THR A 56 9.45 -18.38 7.75
N ASP A 57 8.14 -18.53 7.94
CA ASP A 57 7.51 -19.70 8.55
C ASP A 57 7.53 -20.93 7.63
N GLY A 58 8.15 -20.85 6.46
CA GLY A 58 8.35 -21.96 5.54
C GLY A 58 7.13 -22.27 4.67
N ARG A 59 6.17 -21.36 4.55
CA ARG A 59 5.01 -21.57 3.67
C ARG A 59 5.46 -21.63 2.22
N SER A 60 5.15 -22.73 1.53
CA SER A 60 5.40 -22.93 0.11
C SER A 60 4.31 -22.36 -0.80
N SER A 61 3.16 -22.01 -0.20
CA SER A 61 2.03 -21.39 -0.90
C SER A 61 1.46 -20.26 -0.07
N ILE A 62 1.16 -19.15 -0.73
CA ILE A 62 0.53 -17.96 -0.13
C ILE A 62 -0.77 -17.69 -0.89
N LEU A 63 -1.88 -17.59 -0.15
CA LEU A 63 -3.21 -17.43 -0.71
C LEU A 63 -3.58 -15.97 -0.88
N LEU A 64 -4.24 -15.66 -1.98
CA LEU A 64 -4.89 -14.37 -2.23
C LEU A 64 -6.31 -14.63 -2.73
N SER A 65 -7.27 -13.80 -2.32
CA SER A 65 -8.56 -13.79 -2.99
C SER A 65 -8.45 -13.18 -4.39
N GLU A 66 -9.26 -13.61 -5.33
CA GLU A 66 -9.23 -13.15 -6.73
C GLU A 66 -9.44 -11.65 -6.87
N ASP A 67 -10.33 -11.08 -6.06
CA ASP A 67 -10.61 -9.65 -6.01
C ASP A 67 -9.39 -8.86 -5.51
N LEU A 68 -8.72 -9.33 -4.45
CA LEU A 68 -7.51 -8.71 -3.94
C LEU A 68 -6.32 -8.89 -4.89
N ALA A 69 -6.14 -10.08 -5.47
CA ALA A 69 -5.03 -10.36 -6.38
C ALA A 69 -5.00 -9.39 -7.58
N GLY A 70 -6.17 -9.05 -8.11
CA GLY A 70 -6.32 -8.10 -9.21
C GLY A 70 -6.32 -6.64 -8.80
N TRP A 71 -6.56 -6.33 -7.52
CA TRP A 71 -6.73 -4.97 -7.04
C TRP A 71 -5.46 -4.12 -7.24
N ARG A 72 -5.66 -2.85 -7.66
CA ARG A 72 -4.59 -1.87 -7.84
C ARG A 72 -4.84 -0.68 -6.92
N GLY A 73 -3.82 -0.33 -6.15
CA GLY A 73 -3.86 0.84 -5.28
C GLY A 73 -2.57 1.65 -5.37
N PRO A 74 -2.61 2.95 -5.03
CA PRO A 74 -1.45 3.81 -5.07
C PRO A 74 -0.50 3.45 -3.94
N ARG A 75 0.78 3.26 -4.25
CA ARG A 75 1.86 3.01 -3.29
C ARG A 75 2.95 4.05 -3.46
N GLY A 76 3.73 4.29 -2.41
CA GLY A 76 4.89 5.16 -2.49
C GLY A 76 5.88 4.86 -1.37
N TYR A 77 7.13 4.78 -1.73
CA TYR A 77 8.21 4.59 -0.76
C TYR A 77 8.44 5.85 0.07
N VAL A 78 8.66 5.69 1.36
CA VAL A 78 8.70 6.78 2.34
C VAL A 78 9.67 7.91 1.97
N GLU A 79 10.87 7.60 1.48
CA GLU A 79 11.86 8.61 1.09
C GLU A 79 11.45 9.33 -0.21
N ASN A 80 10.87 8.62 -1.18
CA ASN A 80 10.36 9.23 -2.41
C ASN A 80 9.17 10.16 -2.12
N VAL A 81 8.28 9.74 -1.22
CA VAL A 81 7.15 10.59 -0.78
C VAL A 81 7.66 11.82 -0.02
N ALA A 82 8.66 11.67 0.85
CA ALA A 82 9.27 12.79 1.56
C ALA A 82 9.97 13.77 0.59
N HIS A 83 10.63 13.25 -0.45
CA HIS A 83 11.20 14.07 -1.50
C HIS A 83 10.14 14.85 -2.27
N ALA A 84 9.02 14.22 -2.65
CA ALA A 84 7.92 14.93 -3.28
C ALA A 84 7.37 16.08 -2.43
N ILE A 85 7.23 15.86 -1.11
CA ILE A 85 6.83 16.91 -0.16
C ILE A 85 7.85 18.05 -0.15
N ALA A 86 9.15 17.76 -0.13
CA ALA A 86 10.20 18.76 -0.14
C ALA A 86 10.21 19.59 -1.45
N VAL A 87 10.06 18.93 -2.61
CA VAL A 87 9.95 19.59 -3.92
C VAL A 87 8.78 20.57 -3.94
N VAL A 88 7.61 20.14 -3.47
CA VAL A 88 6.41 21.00 -3.42
C VAL A 88 6.62 22.17 -2.45
N ALA A 89 7.18 21.91 -1.25
CA ALA A 89 7.37 22.94 -0.22
C ALA A 89 8.36 24.03 -0.62
N THR A 90 9.24 23.76 -1.59
CA THR A 90 10.27 24.71 -2.06
C THR A 90 9.97 25.33 -3.42
N SER A 91 8.81 25.06 -4.01
CA SER A 91 8.43 25.54 -5.34
C SER A 91 7.26 26.53 -5.28
N ASP A 92 7.47 27.77 -5.70
CA ASP A 92 6.40 28.75 -5.84
C ASP A 92 5.34 28.32 -6.89
N GLN A 93 5.72 27.48 -7.85
CA GLN A 93 4.83 26.95 -8.88
C GLN A 93 3.78 25.98 -8.32
N ALA A 94 4.02 25.44 -7.12
CA ALA A 94 3.10 24.53 -6.44
C ALA A 94 1.90 25.26 -5.83
N ALA A 95 1.92 26.58 -5.68
CA ALA A 95 0.84 27.34 -5.07
C ALA A 95 -0.49 27.17 -5.83
N GLY A 96 -1.56 26.86 -5.11
CA GLY A 96 -2.90 26.62 -5.68
C GLY A 96 -3.02 25.32 -6.47
N ARG A 97 -2.16 24.32 -6.19
CA ARG A 97 -2.13 23.05 -6.92
C ARG A 97 -2.49 21.86 -6.05
N ILE A 98 -3.03 20.83 -6.70
CA ILE A 98 -3.26 19.52 -6.10
C ILE A 98 -2.41 18.50 -6.86
N TYR A 99 -1.60 17.74 -6.13
CA TYR A 99 -0.77 16.67 -6.68
C TYR A 99 -1.08 15.34 -6.03
N ASN A 100 -1.25 14.30 -6.84
CA ASN A 100 -1.19 12.93 -6.36
C ASN A 100 0.28 12.49 -6.36
N ILE A 101 0.67 11.75 -5.32
CA ILE A 101 2.00 11.16 -5.19
C ILE A 101 1.85 9.65 -5.18
N CYS A 102 2.46 8.97 -6.14
CA CYS A 102 2.46 7.51 -6.20
C CYS A 102 3.55 7.00 -7.13
N GLU A 103 3.93 5.75 -6.91
CA GLU A 103 4.75 4.99 -7.85
C GLU A 103 3.96 4.62 -9.10
N GLU A 104 4.63 4.61 -10.24
CA GLU A 104 4.06 4.23 -11.53
C GLU A 104 4.93 3.15 -12.19
N PRO A 105 4.30 2.18 -12.87
CA PRO A 105 2.86 1.95 -12.99
C PRO A 105 2.25 1.37 -11.70
N SER A 106 0.95 1.65 -11.47
CA SER A 106 0.22 1.04 -10.36
C SER A 106 0.06 -0.46 -10.59
N LEU A 107 0.80 -1.27 -9.83
CA LEU A 107 0.79 -2.73 -9.92
C LEU A 107 -0.45 -3.33 -9.24
N SER A 108 -0.91 -4.50 -9.73
CA SER A 108 -1.87 -5.30 -9.00
C SER A 108 -1.24 -5.84 -7.70
N GLU A 109 -2.08 -6.20 -6.71
CA GLU A 109 -1.57 -6.75 -5.46
C GLU A 109 -0.74 -8.00 -5.67
N LEU A 110 -1.18 -8.91 -6.55
CA LEU A 110 -0.40 -10.10 -6.90
C LEU A 110 0.97 -9.75 -7.52
N ALA A 111 1.01 -8.80 -8.44
CA ALA A 111 2.26 -8.36 -9.07
C ALA A 111 3.19 -7.70 -8.05
N TRP A 112 2.62 -6.91 -7.13
CA TRP A 112 3.35 -6.27 -6.04
C TRP A 112 3.96 -7.29 -5.08
N GLN A 113 3.15 -8.21 -4.56
CA GLN A 113 3.64 -9.26 -3.67
C GLN A 113 4.65 -10.18 -4.36
N SER A 114 4.50 -10.43 -5.67
CA SER A 114 5.48 -11.19 -6.44
C SER A 114 6.84 -10.49 -6.54
N LYS A 115 6.87 -9.16 -6.66
CA LYS A 115 8.13 -8.39 -6.61
C LYS A 115 8.81 -8.51 -5.24
N ILE A 116 8.05 -8.40 -4.14
CA ILE A 116 8.57 -8.57 -2.79
C ILE A 116 9.11 -9.99 -2.59
N ALA A 117 8.35 -11.01 -2.95
CA ALA A 117 8.73 -12.42 -2.86
C ALA A 117 10.02 -12.71 -3.63
N LYS A 118 10.18 -12.14 -4.82
CA LYS A 118 11.41 -12.24 -5.63
C LYS A 118 12.62 -11.68 -4.90
N GLN A 119 12.49 -10.50 -4.26
CA GLN A 119 13.58 -9.88 -3.50
C GLN A 119 13.96 -10.67 -2.24
N MET A 120 13.01 -11.46 -1.70
CA MET A 120 13.25 -12.37 -0.58
C MET A 120 13.90 -13.70 -0.99
N ASN A 121 14.07 -13.98 -2.28
CA ASN A 121 14.40 -15.31 -2.81
C ASN A 121 13.40 -16.38 -2.34
N TRP A 122 12.14 -16.02 -2.16
CA TRP A 122 11.11 -16.98 -1.83
C TRP A 122 10.68 -17.76 -3.09
N HIS A 123 10.77 -19.08 -3.04
CA HIS A 123 10.52 -19.99 -4.17
C HIS A 123 9.14 -20.68 -4.12
N GLY A 124 8.25 -20.20 -3.25
CA GLY A 124 6.88 -20.68 -3.20
C GLY A 124 6.01 -20.14 -4.34
N LYS A 125 4.72 -20.39 -4.25
CA LYS A 125 3.74 -19.95 -5.23
C LYS A 125 2.61 -19.14 -4.58
N PHE A 126 2.09 -18.16 -5.30
CA PHE A 126 0.82 -17.54 -4.96
C PHE A 126 -0.31 -18.37 -5.55
N VAL A 127 -1.33 -18.63 -4.73
CA VAL A 127 -2.55 -19.34 -5.12
C VAL A 127 -3.71 -18.38 -5.01
N VAL A 128 -4.32 -18.07 -6.14
CA VAL A 128 -5.47 -17.16 -6.20
C VAL A 128 -6.75 -18.00 -6.11
N LEU A 129 -7.59 -17.70 -5.13
CA LEU A 129 -8.83 -18.39 -4.86
C LEU A 129 -10.03 -17.48 -5.11
N PRO A 130 -11.16 -18.07 -5.55
CA PRO A 130 -12.43 -17.37 -5.52
C PRO A 130 -12.72 -16.84 -4.10
N ARG A 131 -13.32 -15.64 -3.97
CA ARG A 131 -13.61 -15.04 -2.68
C ARG A 131 -14.33 -15.97 -1.70
N GLY A 132 -15.29 -16.77 -2.21
CA GLY A 132 -16.05 -17.72 -1.42
C GLY A 132 -15.25 -18.93 -0.90
N GLN A 133 -14.06 -19.18 -1.45
CA GLN A 133 -13.15 -20.26 -1.04
C GLN A 133 -11.94 -19.73 -0.25
N THR A 134 -11.79 -18.41 -0.17
CA THR A 134 -10.68 -17.78 0.54
C THR A 134 -10.96 -17.76 2.05
N PRO A 135 -10.00 -18.16 2.90
CA PRO A 135 -10.11 -18.04 4.35
C PRO A 135 -10.47 -16.61 4.80
N LYS A 136 -11.37 -16.50 5.78
CA LYS A 136 -11.94 -15.20 6.18
C LYS A 136 -10.89 -14.17 6.60
N HIS A 137 -9.81 -14.60 7.25
CA HIS A 137 -8.75 -13.70 7.71
C HIS A 137 -7.90 -13.11 6.58
N LEU A 138 -7.99 -13.67 5.36
CA LEU A 138 -7.32 -13.15 4.16
C LEU A 138 -8.23 -12.22 3.33
N LEU A 139 -9.51 -12.14 3.67
CA LEU A 139 -10.44 -11.26 2.97
C LEU A 139 -10.27 -9.82 3.43
N GLN A 140 -10.06 -8.93 2.48
CA GLN A 140 -10.02 -7.50 2.77
C GLN A 140 -11.44 -6.92 2.87
N PRO A 141 -11.68 -5.99 3.81
CA PRO A 141 -12.93 -5.24 3.85
C PRO A 141 -13.02 -4.28 2.65
N GLY A 142 -14.24 -4.00 2.24
CA GLY A 142 -14.51 -3.06 1.15
C GLY A 142 -14.68 -3.72 -0.22
N ASN A 143 -14.69 -2.89 -1.25
CA ASN A 143 -14.91 -3.31 -2.63
C ASN A 143 -13.56 -3.38 -3.40
N ALA A 144 -12.90 -4.52 -3.36
CA ALA A 144 -11.65 -4.72 -4.09
C ALA A 144 -11.83 -4.83 -5.62
N ALA A 145 -13.05 -4.89 -6.14
CA ALA A 145 -13.30 -4.76 -7.58
C ALA A 145 -13.08 -3.32 -8.08
N GLN A 146 -13.11 -2.33 -7.18
CA GLN A 146 -12.82 -0.94 -7.51
C GLN A 146 -11.34 -0.66 -7.30
N HIS A 147 -10.60 -0.49 -8.39
CA HIS A 147 -9.21 -0.01 -8.33
C HIS A 147 -9.15 1.44 -7.86
N VAL A 148 -8.12 1.76 -7.07
CA VAL A 148 -7.78 3.12 -6.69
C VAL A 148 -6.44 3.45 -7.36
N VAL A 149 -6.50 3.90 -8.60
CA VAL A 149 -5.31 4.26 -9.38
C VAL A 149 -5.19 5.78 -9.42
N ALA A 150 -4.01 6.27 -9.10
CA ALA A 150 -3.64 7.67 -9.22
C ALA A 150 -2.44 7.81 -10.16
N SER A 151 -2.23 8.99 -10.72
CA SER A 151 -1.04 9.33 -11.48
C SER A 151 -0.30 10.48 -10.81
N SER A 152 1.02 10.37 -10.75
CA SER A 152 1.94 11.42 -10.32
C SER A 152 2.52 12.21 -11.51
N GLU A 153 1.99 12.02 -12.71
CA GLU A 153 2.46 12.71 -13.93
C GLU A 153 2.51 14.23 -13.75
N ARG A 154 1.50 14.81 -13.07
CA ARG A 154 1.41 16.25 -12.90
C ARG A 154 2.58 16.83 -12.10
N ILE A 155 2.94 16.25 -10.97
CA ILE A 155 4.08 16.73 -10.18
C ILE A 155 5.39 16.50 -10.94
N ARG A 156 5.51 15.43 -11.70
CA ARG A 156 6.68 15.12 -12.52
C ARG A 156 6.86 16.17 -13.64
N THR A 157 5.79 16.52 -14.32
CA THR A 157 5.84 17.48 -15.44
C THR A 157 5.91 18.94 -15.00
N GLU A 158 5.18 19.32 -13.94
CA GLU A 158 5.15 20.72 -13.49
C GLU A 158 6.34 21.08 -12.60
N LEU A 159 6.83 20.17 -11.76
CA LEU A 159 7.86 20.45 -10.76
C LEU A 159 9.16 19.66 -10.95
N GLY A 160 9.27 18.83 -11.98
CA GLY A 160 10.46 18.02 -12.22
C GLY A 160 10.72 16.95 -11.17
N TYR A 161 9.67 16.49 -10.47
CA TYR A 161 9.81 15.44 -9.47
C TYR A 161 10.24 14.12 -10.10
N GLU A 162 11.23 13.48 -9.49
CA GLU A 162 11.67 12.11 -9.81
C GLU A 162 11.81 11.31 -8.53
N ASP A 163 11.62 9.99 -8.62
CA ASP A 163 11.85 9.10 -7.49
C ASP A 163 13.35 9.05 -7.19
N LEU A 164 13.74 9.23 -5.92
CA LEU A 164 15.14 9.17 -5.48
C LEU A 164 15.66 7.74 -5.42
N VAL A 165 14.77 6.79 -5.16
CA VAL A 165 15.11 5.39 -4.93
C VAL A 165 14.26 4.52 -5.85
N GLU A 166 14.92 3.69 -6.64
CA GLU A 166 14.28 2.75 -7.56
C GLU A 166 13.52 1.64 -6.81
N ILE A 167 12.46 1.14 -7.42
CA ILE A 167 11.49 0.22 -6.80
C ILE A 167 12.12 -1.06 -6.22
N GLU A 168 13.12 -1.62 -6.88
CA GLU A 168 13.82 -2.82 -6.39
C GLU A 168 14.57 -2.54 -5.10
N GLU A 169 15.19 -1.38 -5.01
CA GLU A 169 15.92 -0.94 -3.81
C GLU A 169 14.96 -0.55 -2.68
N THR A 170 13.82 0.09 -2.99
CA THR A 170 12.81 0.41 -1.98
C THR A 170 12.26 -0.85 -1.31
N ILE A 171 11.99 -1.89 -2.10
CA ILE A 171 11.54 -3.19 -1.60
C ILE A 171 12.63 -3.83 -0.74
N ARG A 172 13.88 -3.85 -1.18
CA ARG A 172 15.01 -4.42 -0.45
C ARG A 172 15.19 -3.75 0.92
N ARG A 173 15.19 -2.41 0.97
CA ARG A 173 15.30 -1.65 2.22
C ARG A 173 14.14 -1.91 3.16
N THR A 174 12.92 -2.01 2.62
CA THR A 174 11.73 -2.29 3.42
C THR A 174 11.77 -3.69 4.03
N ILE A 175 12.17 -4.70 3.25
CA ILE A 175 12.37 -6.07 3.76
C ILE A 175 13.40 -6.09 4.89
N ALA A 176 14.54 -5.45 4.69
CA ALA A 176 15.60 -5.41 5.70
C ALA A 176 15.14 -4.74 6.99
N TRP A 177 14.37 -3.66 6.87
CA TRP A 177 13.82 -2.96 8.04
C TRP A 177 12.77 -3.81 8.77
N GLU A 178 11.81 -4.42 8.07
CA GLU A 178 10.78 -5.28 8.66
C GLU A 178 11.38 -6.48 9.42
N GLN A 179 12.44 -7.08 8.88
CA GLN A 179 13.14 -8.18 9.52
C GLN A 179 13.81 -7.77 10.85
N GLN A 180 14.28 -6.54 10.94
CA GLN A 180 14.93 -5.98 12.14
C GLN A 180 13.91 -5.37 13.13
N ASN A 181 12.74 -5.00 12.66
CA ASN A 181 11.71 -4.31 13.41
C ASN A 181 10.35 -4.99 13.25
N PRO A 182 10.20 -6.27 13.63
CA PRO A 182 8.90 -6.93 13.50
C PRO A 182 7.86 -6.26 14.41
N PRO A 183 6.56 -6.38 14.09
CA PRO A 183 5.50 -5.88 14.96
C PRO A 183 5.66 -6.37 16.40
N SER A 184 5.51 -5.48 17.37
CA SER A 184 5.65 -5.80 18.79
C SER A 184 4.56 -6.75 19.32
N ALA A 185 3.40 -6.76 18.65
CA ALA A 185 2.29 -7.68 18.94
C ALA A 185 1.77 -8.27 17.62
N LEU A 186 1.68 -9.59 17.60
CA LEU A 186 1.09 -10.31 16.47
C LEU A 186 -0.37 -10.63 16.79
N ASN A 187 -1.25 -10.40 15.83
CA ASN A 187 -2.59 -10.96 15.89
C ASN A 187 -2.57 -12.39 15.32
N PRO A 188 -2.69 -13.44 16.16
CA PRO A 188 -2.60 -14.82 15.69
C PRO A 188 -3.68 -15.16 14.66
N GLN A 189 -4.82 -14.46 14.69
CA GLN A 189 -5.91 -14.68 13.76
C GLN A 189 -5.56 -14.31 12.31
N GLN A 190 -4.54 -13.47 12.10
CA GLN A 190 -4.04 -13.12 10.75
C GLN A 190 -3.23 -14.26 10.11
N PHE A 191 -2.83 -15.27 10.90
CA PHE A 191 -1.96 -16.37 10.49
C PHE A 191 -2.56 -17.72 10.82
N ASP A 192 -3.86 -17.89 10.53
CA ASP A 192 -4.55 -19.19 10.67
C ASP A 192 -4.14 -20.14 9.53
N TYR A 193 -2.94 -20.72 9.68
CA TYR A 193 -2.39 -21.65 8.70
C TYR A 193 -3.22 -22.91 8.55
N GLY A 194 -3.98 -23.32 9.58
CA GLY A 194 -4.90 -24.44 9.47
C GLY A 194 -6.03 -24.17 8.47
N ALA A 195 -6.61 -22.98 8.51
CA ALA A 195 -7.61 -22.58 7.53
C ALA A 195 -7.02 -22.40 6.12
N GLU A 196 -5.76 -21.88 6.03
CA GLU A 196 -5.06 -21.76 4.75
C GLU A 196 -4.78 -23.13 4.13
N ASP A 197 -4.33 -24.12 4.92
CA ASP A 197 -4.05 -25.48 4.45
C ASP A 197 -5.32 -26.21 4.03
N ALA A 198 -6.41 -26.05 4.79
CA ALA A 198 -7.70 -26.60 4.43
C ALA A 198 -8.24 -26.05 3.10
N ALA A 199 -8.02 -24.73 2.84
CA ALA A 199 -8.38 -24.13 1.56
C ALA A 199 -7.52 -24.66 0.41
N LEU A 200 -6.20 -24.81 0.62
CA LEU A 200 -5.27 -25.37 -0.38
C LEU A 200 -5.60 -26.83 -0.75
N ALA A 201 -6.05 -27.64 0.21
CA ALA A 201 -6.41 -29.03 -0.06
C ALA A 201 -7.61 -29.17 -1.02
N ASN A 202 -8.41 -28.14 -1.19
CA ASN A 202 -9.55 -28.11 -2.10
C ASN A 202 -9.23 -27.50 -3.48
N VAL A 203 -7.97 -27.14 -3.71
CA VAL A 203 -7.50 -26.64 -5.03
C VAL A 203 -7.18 -27.86 -5.90
N PRO A 204 -7.80 -27.99 -7.10
CA PRO A 204 -7.57 -29.11 -8.01
C PRO A 204 -6.12 -29.20 -8.54
#